data_d134eabf21f4aa3faec0a5d32b224572
#
_entry.id   d134eabf21f4aa3faec0a5d32b224572
#
_cell.length_a   1.000
_cell.length_b   1.000
_cell.length_c   1.000
_cell.angle_alpha   90.00
_cell.angle_beta   90.00
_cell.angle_gamma   90.00
#
_symmetry.space_group_name_H-M   'P 1'
#
loop_
_entity.id
_entity.type
_entity.pdbx_description
1 polymer ?
#
loop_
_entity_poly.entity_id
_entity_poly.type
_entity_poly.pdbx_seq_one_letter_code
_entity_poly.pdbx_strand_id
1 'polypeptide(L)'
;MQGQVGLACASGPSLFMRIAKGLELVDFNRELAACALCPRACGANRAAGQRGVCGADGGLMVARAALHRWEEPPISGQRGSGTIFFSHCPLRCIYCQNQVIAAGQAGVEVSVERVADMCLNLQGQGALNINFVTPTHYAPQARAAVALARQRGLALPVVWNTSGYETAQAVRDNVGTVDVYLTDFKYMSSDLAKRYSSAPDYPEVALAALDEMVRCAGLPEGDEVDGAPRLTHGVVVRHLMLPGALEDSKRVVRTMWERYGTSVLLSLMNQYTPVLADAAATGDAWAQGQLKRCPELAKRVPDSEYEELLDYADSLGIEDYFWQQGGAAKESFIPAFDLTGVQ
;
A
#
# COMPACT_ATOMS: atom_id res chain seq x y z
N MET A 1 -33.03 -23.11 -7.37
CA MET A 1 -33.25 -22.21 -6.23
C MET A 1 -31.88 -21.87 -5.66
N GLN A 2 -31.31 -20.79 -6.15
CA GLN A 2 -30.02 -20.27 -5.69
C GLN A 2 -30.31 -19.23 -4.61
N GLY A 3 -29.90 -19.55 -3.37
CA GLY A 3 -29.99 -18.61 -2.26
C GLY A 3 -28.88 -17.58 -2.35
N GLN A 4 -29.22 -16.37 -2.69
CA GLN A 4 -28.34 -15.20 -2.50
C GLN A 4 -28.20 -14.95 -0.99
N VAL A 5 -27.02 -15.19 -0.44
CA VAL A 5 -26.64 -14.71 0.89
C VAL A 5 -26.13 -13.28 0.72
N GLY A 6 -27.04 -12.33 0.79
CA GLY A 6 -26.70 -10.92 0.92
C GLY A 6 -26.14 -10.63 2.30
N LEU A 7 -24.83 -10.57 2.44
CA LEU A 7 -24.16 -10.02 3.63
C LEU A 7 -24.15 -8.49 3.51
N ALA A 8 -25.18 -7.86 4.06
CA ALA A 8 -25.19 -6.42 4.26
C ALA A 8 -24.08 -6.01 5.23
N CYS A 9 -23.22 -5.12 4.79
CA CYS A 9 -22.33 -4.37 5.67
C CYS A 9 -23.21 -3.62 6.67
N ALA A 10 -23.12 -3.94 7.95
CA ALA A 10 -23.93 -3.29 8.99
C ALA A 10 -23.48 -1.82 9.12
N SER A 11 -24.06 -0.97 8.28
CA SER A 11 -23.98 0.48 8.40
C SER A 11 -24.86 0.92 9.57
N GLY A 12 -24.33 0.82 10.78
CA GLY A 12 -24.97 1.38 11.97
C GLY A 12 -24.87 2.90 11.92
N PRO A 13 -25.99 3.64 12.08
CA PRO A 13 -25.99 5.12 12.05
C PRO A 13 -25.20 5.77 13.19
N SER A 14 -24.59 5.00 14.09
CA SER A 14 -23.91 5.53 15.28
C SER A 14 -22.46 6.03 15.03
N LEU A 15 -21.80 5.60 13.97
CA LEU A 15 -20.41 6.01 13.69
C LEU A 15 -20.35 7.39 13.04
N PHE A 16 -21.26 7.70 12.11
CA PHE A 16 -21.38 9.02 11.49
C PHE A 16 -21.82 10.13 12.47
N MET A 17 -22.64 9.81 13.47
CA MET A 17 -23.07 10.79 14.46
C MET A 17 -22.02 11.14 15.52
N ARG A 18 -21.00 10.30 15.73
CA ARG A 18 -19.91 10.60 16.68
C ARG A 18 -18.84 11.52 16.11
N ILE A 19 -18.64 11.55 14.79
CA ILE A 19 -17.67 12.43 14.13
C ILE A 19 -18.21 13.86 13.97
N ALA A 20 -19.53 14.05 13.95
CA ALA A 20 -20.17 15.37 13.75
C ALA A 20 -20.30 16.22 15.02
N LYS A 21 -20.00 15.70 16.20
CA LYS A 21 -20.02 16.45 17.47
C LYS A 21 -18.61 16.60 18.02
N GLY A 22 -17.96 17.71 17.64
CA GLY A 22 -16.73 18.22 18.26
C GLY A 22 -15.53 17.28 18.16
N LEU A 23 -14.42 17.75 17.61
CA LEU A 23 -13.12 17.09 17.76
C LEU A 23 -12.80 17.01 19.27
N GLU A 24 -13.31 16.01 19.98
CA GLU A 24 -12.55 15.45 21.09
C GLU A 24 -11.28 14.92 20.45
N LEU A 25 -10.13 15.39 20.94
CA LEU A 25 -8.80 14.92 20.59
C LEU A 25 -8.86 13.39 20.51
N VAL A 26 -8.79 12.82 19.31
CA VAL A 26 -8.80 11.35 19.14
C VAL A 26 -7.60 10.87 19.94
N ASP A 27 -7.87 10.20 21.05
CA ASP A 27 -6.80 9.71 21.92
C ASP A 27 -6.15 8.46 21.29
N PHE A 28 -5.18 8.70 20.41
CA PHE A 28 -4.37 7.63 19.81
C PHE A 28 -3.55 6.86 20.83
N ASN A 29 -3.39 7.39 22.04
CA ASN A 29 -2.55 6.79 23.08
C ASN A 29 -3.01 5.38 23.43
N ARG A 30 -4.31 5.12 23.37
CA ARG A 30 -4.85 3.78 23.67
C ARG A 30 -4.41 2.74 22.64
N GLU A 31 -4.46 3.05 21.33
CA GLU A 31 -4.05 2.15 20.26
C GLU A 31 -2.52 2.02 20.20
N LEU A 32 -1.79 3.06 20.59
CA LEU A 32 -0.34 3.11 20.57
C LEU A 32 0.31 2.59 21.86
N ALA A 33 -0.41 2.50 22.98
CA ALA A 33 0.15 2.04 24.27
C ALA A 33 0.51 0.55 24.29
N ALA A 34 -0.16 -0.26 23.46
CA ALA A 34 0.15 -1.68 23.24
C ALA A 34 -0.11 -2.02 21.76
N CYS A 35 0.82 -1.59 20.90
CA CYS A 35 0.62 -1.52 19.46
C CYS A 35 0.30 -2.89 18.83
N ALA A 36 -0.89 -3.01 18.24
CA ALA A 36 -1.36 -4.13 17.44
C ALA A 36 -1.96 -3.67 16.08
N LEU A 37 -1.53 -2.50 15.57
CA LEU A 37 -2.06 -1.88 14.35
C LEU A 37 -1.77 -2.69 13.07
N CYS A 38 -0.83 -3.62 13.13
CA CYS A 38 -0.48 -4.48 12.00
C CYS A 38 -0.26 -5.92 12.49
N PRO A 39 -0.15 -6.91 11.60
CA PRO A 39 0.01 -8.33 11.97
C PRO A 39 1.26 -8.63 12.80
N ARG A 40 2.24 -7.72 12.86
CA ARG A 40 3.39 -7.86 13.78
C ARG A 40 2.98 -7.88 15.25
N ALA A 41 1.87 -7.24 15.61
CA ALA A 41 1.30 -7.19 16.97
C ALA A 41 2.39 -7.09 18.05
N CYS A 42 3.35 -6.17 17.86
CA CYS A 42 4.60 -6.13 18.62
C CYS A 42 4.44 -5.65 20.07
N GLY A 43 3.26 -5.12 20.46
CA GLY A 43 2.95 -4.67 21.81
C GLY A 43 3.76 -3.45 22.29
N ALA A 44 4.55 -2.81 21.42
CA ALA A 44 5.35 -1.65 21.80
C ALA A 44 4.47 -0.52 22.31
N ASN A 45 4.85 0.09 23.43
CA ASN A 45 4.22 1.31 23.93
C ASN A 45 4.74 2.54 23.15
N ARG A 46 4.21 2.70 21.94
CA ARG A 46 4.60 3.78 21.03
C ARG A 46 4.21 5.15 21.57
N ALA A 47 3.12 5.23 22.34
CA ALA A 47 2.71 6.46 23.00
C ALA A 47 3.76 6.97 24.02
N ALA A 48 4.54 6.06 24.62
CA ALA A 48 5.66 6.39 25.51
C ALA A 48 7.02 6.43 24.79
N GLY A 49 7.04 6.53 23.46
CA GLY A 49 8.27 6.64 22.66
C GLY A 49 8.99 5.32 22.37
N GLN A 50 8.41 4.15 22.73
CA GLN A 50 8.98 2.88 22.33
C GLN A 50 8.79 2.68 20.82
N ARG A 51 9.82 2.11 20.16
CA ARG A 51 9.75 1.79 18.75
C ARG A 51 9.22 0.38 18.53
N GLY A 52 8.23 0.26 17.62
CA GLY A 52 7.72 -1.02 17.17
C GLY A 52 8.67 -1.76 16.23
N VAL A 53 8.30 -2.96 15.80
CA VAL A 53 9.03 -3.73 14.76
C VAL A 53 9.18 -2.91 13.46
N CYS A 54 8.22 -2.06 13.15
CA CYS A 54 8.28 -1.14 12.01
C CYS A 54 9.38 -0.06 12.15
N GLY A 55 9.89 0.19 13.35
CA GLY A 55 10.84 1.25 13.67
C GLY A 55 10.19 2.57 14.10
N ALA A 56 8.86 2.71 13.97
CA ALA A 56 8.14 3.91 14.38
C ALA A 56 7.82 3.93 15.88
N ASP A 57 7.89 5.11 16.47
CA ASP A 57 7.29 5.47 17.75
C ASP A 57 5.90 6.13 17.56
N GLY A 58 5.44 6.96 18.47
CA GLY A 58 4.13 7.63 18.40
C GLY A 58 4.05 8.76 17.40
N GLY A 59 5.18 9.31 16.96
CA GLY A 59 5.26 10.45 16.03
C GLY A 59 4.88 10.04 14.59
N LEU A 60 4.09 10.87 13.94
CA LEU A 60 3.67 10.68 12.55
C LEU A 60 4.74 11.22 11.59
N MET A 61 5.46 10.34 10.93
CA MET A 61 6.60 10.71 10.09
C MET A 61 6.23 10.71 8.61
N VAL A 62 6.44 11.83 7.90
CA VAL A 62 6.20 11.99 6.46
C VAL A 62 7.48 12.38 5.75
N ALA A 63 7.78 11.73 4.63
CA ALA A 63 8.99 11.96 3.84
C ALA A 63 8.73 12.82 2.58
N ARG A 64 7.50 12.80 2.04
CA ARG A 64 7.13 13.55 0.85
C ARG A 64 5.61 13.66 0.71
N ALA A 65 5.13 14.80 0.18
CA ALA A 65 3.75 15.00 -0.22
C ALA A 65 3.74 15.74 -1.58
N ALA A 66 3.46 15.02 -2.68
CA ALA A 66 3.53 15.60 -4.03
C ALA A 66 2.67 14.80 -5.02
N LEU A 67 2.37 15.41 -6.17
CA LEU A 67 1.77 14.68 -7.29
C LEU A 67 2.73 13.61 -7.81
N HIS A 68 2.23 12.38 -7.94
CA HIS A 68 2.95 11.23 -8.48
C HIS A 68 2.17 10.66 -9.68
N ARG A 69 2.86 10.45 -10.81
CA ARG A 69 2.22 10.10 -12.09
C ARG A 69 2.48 8.66 -12.54
N TRP A 70 3.01 7.84 -11.64
CA TRP A 70 3.52 6.52 -11.99
C TRP A 70 2.83 5.39 -11.23
N GLU A 71 1.64 5.65 -10.68
CA GLU A 71 0.76 4.60 -10.21
C GLU A 71 -0.05 4.03 -11.39
N GLU A 72 -0.86 3.02 -11.18
CA GLU A 72 -1.73 2.44 -12.19
C GLU A 72 -2.60 3.51 -12.89
N PRO A 73 -2.92 3.31 -14.19
CA PRO A 73 -3.63 4.31 -14.99
C PRO A 73 -4.88 4.91 -14.32
N PRO A 74 -5.79 4.12 -13.68
CA PRO A 74 -6.98 4.71 -13.04
C PRO A 74 -6.68 5.41 -11.70
N ILE A 75 -5.45 5.32 -11.18
CA ILE A 75 -5.00 6.02 -9.96
C ILE A 75 -4.32 7.33 -10.32
N SER A 76 -3.37 7.32 -11.27
CA SER A 76 -2.58 8.50 -11.63
C SER A 76 -3.21 9.34 -12.73
N GLY A 77 -3.86 8.72 -13.71
CA GLY A 77 -4.35 9.38 -14.92
C GLY A 77 -3.32 10.32 -15.52
N GLN A 78 -3.77 11.44 -16.06
CA GLN A 78 -2.89 12.47 -16.60
C GLN A 78 -2.43 13.50 -15.56
N ARG A 79 -3.24 13.76 -14.52
CA ARG A 79 -2.97 14.79 -13.51
C ARG A 79 -2.00 14.32 -12.43
N GLY A 80 -2.01 13.05 -12.12
CA GLY A 80 -1.25 12.43 -11.02
C GLY A 80 -2.08 12.19 -9.77
N SER A 81 -1.62 11.24 -8.99
CA SER A 81 -2.09 10.90 -7.65
C SER A 81 -1.48 11.85 -6.63
N GLY A 82 -2.25 12.39 -5.71
CA GLY A 82 -1.78 13.23 -4.60
C GLY A 82 -1.18 12.36 -3.51
N THR A 83 0.10 12.03 -3.63
CA THR A 83 0.75 10.97 -2.87
C THR A 83 1.46 11.52 -1.64
N ILE A 84 1.17 10.93 -0.47
CA ILE A 84 1.81 11.21 0.83
C ILE A 84 2.57 9.97 1.27
N PHE A 85 3.91 10.04 1.30
CA PHE A 85 4.80 8.95 1.67
C PHE A 85 5.09 9.00 3.17
N PHE A 86 4.63 7.99 3.90
CA PHE A 86 4.98 7.82 5.31
C PHE A 86 6.33 7.10 5.46
N SER A 87 7.06 7.48 6.51
CA SER A 87 8.32 6.81 6.86
C SER A 87 8.04 5.61 7.75
N HIS A 88 9.00 4.69 7.78
CA HIS A 88 8.90 3.37 8.41
C HIS A 88 7.98 2.40 7.64
N CYS A 89 8.09 1.10 7.95
CA CYS A 89 7.26 0.07 7.30
C CYS A 89 7.17 -1.17 8.17
N PRO A 90 5.97 -1.73 8.41
CA PRO A 90 5.82 -2.95 9.20
C PRO A 90 6.35 -4.21 8.51
N LEU A 91 6.43 -4.23 7.17
CA LEU A 91 6.88 -5.40 6.42
C LEU A 91 8.41 -5.42 6.22
N ARG A 92 9.05 -4.27 5.90
CA ARG A 92 10.50 -4.10 5.78
C ARG A 92 11.16 -5.11 4.83
N CYS A 93 10.62 -5.26 3.62
CA CYS A 93 11.20 -6.14 2.61
C CYS A 93 12.66 -5.78 2.30
N ILE A 94 13.54 -6.77 2.21
CA ILE A 94 14.97 -6.54 1.96
C ILE A 94 15.25 -5.95 0.57
N TYR A 95 14.32 -6.11 -0.38
CA TYR A 95 14.42 -5.62 -1.75
C TYR A 95 13.62 -4.32 -1.99
N CYS A 96 13.19 -3.63 -0.93
CA CYS A 96 12.33 -2.44 -1.06
C CYS A 96 13.05 -1.31 -1.81
N GLN A 97 12.46 -0.83 -2.90
CA GLN A 97 12.96 0.34 -3.63
C GLN A 97 12.95 1.61 -2.75
N ASN A 98 11.97 1.71 -1.86
CA ASN A 98 11.80 2.81 -0.92
C ASN A 98 12.50 2.54 0.42
N GLN A 99 13.63 1.84 0.42
CA GLN A 99 14.31 1.38 1.64
C GLN A 99 14.66 2.54 2.59
N VAL A 100 15.05 3.69 2.06
CA VAL A 100 15.41 4.87 2.84
C VAL A 100 14.26 5.30 3.77
N ILE A 101 13.04 5.42 3.23
CA ILE A 101 11.87 5.76 4.05
C ILE A 101 11.36 4.56 4.86
N ALA A 102 11.40 3.35 4.29
CA ALA A 102 10.99 2.14 5.01
C ALA A 102 11.85 1.85 6.24
N ALA A 103 13.12 2.27 6.23
CA ALA A 103 14.03 2.21 7.37
C ALA A 103 13.91 3.42 8.32
N GLY A 104 13.11 4.44 7.98
CA GLY A 104 12.97 5.67 8.76
C GLY A 104 14.19 6.59 8.69
N GLN A 105 14.97 6.52 7.60
CA GLN A 105 16.16 7.35 7.40
C GLN A 105 15.85 8.71 6.75
N ALA A 106 14.63 8.87 6.24
CA ALA A 106 14.12 10.13 5.71
C ALA A 106 12.72 10.42 6.26
N GLY A 107 12.34 11.70 6.28
CA GLY A 107 11.07 12.16 6.82
C GLY A 107 11.24 13.02 8.06
N VAL A 108 10.18 13.76 8.36
CA VAL A 108 10.06 14.57 9.57
C VAL A 108 8.75 14.30 10.26
N GLU A 109 8.71 14.51 11.57
CA GLU A 109 7.49 14.40 12.35
C GLU A 109 6.54 15.57 12.02
N VAL A 110 5.28 15.24 11.80
CA VAL A 110 4.22 16.20 11.48
C VAL A 110 2.98 15.93 12.32
N SER A 111 2.14 16.95 12.50
CA SER A 111 0.84 16.79 13.17
C SER A 111 -0.22 16.21 12.21
N VAL A 112 -1.31 15.74 12.77
CA VAL A 112 -2.50 15.28 12.03
C VAL A 112 -3.07 16.43 11.18
N GLU A 113 -3.08 17.65 11.72
CA GLU A 113 -3.53 18.86 11.03
C GLU A 113 -2.65 19.13 9.81
N ARG A 114 -1.32 18.94 9.93
CA ARG A 114 -0.42 19.14 8.81
C ARG A 114 -0.66 18.14 7.69
N VAL A 115 -0.96 16.87 8.00
CA VAL A 115 -1.34 15.87 6.99
C VAL A 115 -2.68 16.26 6.33
N ALA A 116 -3.64 16.77 7.10
CA ALA A 116 -4.90 17.27 6.53
C ALA A 116 -4.66 18.46 5.57
N ASP A 117 -3.75 19.38 5.91
CA ASP A 117 -3.35 20.48 5.04
C ASP A 117 -2.66 19.97 3.76
N MET A 118 -1.81 18.95 3.86
CA MET A 118 -1.20 18.31 2.68
C MET A 118 -2.28 17.74 1.74
N CYS A 119 -3.30 17.05 2.27
CA CYS A 119 -4.40 16.54 1.48
C CYS A 119 -5.11 17.66 0.70
N LEU A 120 -5.44 18.77 1.37
CA LEU A 120 -6.09 19.92 0.74
C LEU A 120 -5.21 20.62 -0.28
N ASN A 121 -3.91 20.75 -0.01
CA ASN A 121 -2.94 21.31 -0.93
C ASN A 121 -2.81 20.47 -2.21
N LEU A 122 -2.75 19.14 -2.08
CA LEU A 122 -2.70 18.22 -3.22
C LEU A 122 -4.01 18.27 -4.04
N GLN A 123 -5.16 18.35 -3.37
CA GLN A 123 -6.43 18.62 -4.06
C GLN A 123 -6.38 19.94 -4.83
N GLY A 124 -5.88 21.00 -4.22
CA GLY A 124 -5.73 22.32 -4.86
C GLY A 124 -4.76 22.31 -6.06
N GLN A 125 -3.79 21.39 -6.10
CA GLN A 125 -2.89 21.16 -7.22
C GLN A 125 -3.53 20.33 -8.35
N GLY A 126 -4.78 19.85 -8.17
CA GLY A 126 -5.51 19.07 -9.17
C GLY A 126 -5.26 17.57 -9.12
N ALA A 127 -4.81 17.02 -7.99
CA ALA A 127 -4.68 15.57 -7.78
C ALA A 127 -6.00 14.84 -8.10
N LEU A 128 -5.91 13.61 -8.59
CA LEU A 128 -7.08 12.77 -8.85
C LEU A 128 -7.64 12.10 -7.58
N ASN A 129 -6.78 11.89 -6.60
CA ASN A 129 -7.08 11.25 -5.32
C ASN A 129 -6.04 11.70 -4.28
N ILE A 130 -6.24 11.29 -3.02
CA ILE A 130 -5.21 11.36 -1.98
C ILE A 130 -4.72 9.94 -1.72
N ASN A 131 -3.44 9.69 -1.98
CA ASN A 131 -2.82 8.37 -1.91
C ASN A 131 -1.85 8.30 -0.73
N PHE A 132 -2.22 7.57 0.30
CA PHE A 132 -1.39 7.31 1.48
C PHE A 132 -0.51 6.08 1.25
N VAL A 133 0.80 6.28 1.13
CA VAL A 133 1.76 5.18 0.90
C VAL A 133 2.31 4.67 2.22
N THR A 134 2.11 3.39 2.48
CA THR A 134 2.50 2.67 3.70
C THR A 134 1.93 3.29 4.99
N PRO A 135 0.61 3.53 5.06
CA PRO A 135 -0.01 4.19 6.20
C PRO A 135 -0.31 3.26 7.39
N THR A 136 -0.23 1.94 7.23
CA THR A 136 -0.66 0.89 8.17
C THR A 136 -0.32 1.16 9.62
N HIS A 137 0.92 1.51 9.91
CA HIS A 137 1.42 1.72 11.27
C HIS A 137 1.10 3.12 11.85
N TYR A 138 0.50 3.99 11.03
CA TYR A 138 -0.04 5.30 11.40
C TYR A 138 -1.55 5.39 11.14
N ALA A 139 -2.24 4.25 10.99
CA ALA A 139 -3.65 4.21 10.60
C ALA A 139 -4.57 5.11 11.45
N PRO A 140 -4.47 5.17 12.79
CA PRO A 140 -5.32 6.05 13.58
C PRO A 140 -5.11 7.54 13.23
N GLN A 141 -3.86 7.98 13.12
CA GLN A 141 -3.52 9.36 12.77
C GLN A 141 -3.93 9.69 11.34
N ALA A 142 -3.72 8.76 10.38
CA ALA A 142 -4.12 8.92 8.99
C ALA A 142 -5.64 9.07 8.85
N ARG A 143 -6.42 8.24 9.55
CA ARG A 143 -7.89 8.37 9.59
C ARG A 143 -8.35 9.71 10.13
N ALA A 144 -7.72 10.18 11.21
CA ALA A 144 -8.03 11.48 11.79
C ALA A 144 -7.69 12.64 10.84
N ALA A 145 -6.56 12.56 10.12
CA ALA A 145 -6.18 13.55 9.12
C ALA A 145 -7.19 13.63 7.97
N VAL A 146 -7.66 12.48 7.46
CA VAL A 146 -8.71 12.44 6.43
C VAL A 146 -10.02 13.02 6.95
N ALA A 147 -10.44 12.66 8.16
CA ALA A 147 -11.65 13.21 8.76
C ALA A 147 -11.59 14.73 8.86
N LEU A 148 -10.45 15.26 9.32
CA LEU A 148 -10.22 16.71 9.41
C LEU A 148 -10.19 17.37 8.02
N ALA A 149 -9.51 16.75 7.04
CA ALA A 149 -9.44 17.26 5.68
C ALA A 149 -10.84 17.30 5.03
N ARG A 150 -11.66 16.25 5.22
CA ARG A 150 -13.04 16.21 4.73
C ARG A 150 -13.92 17.32 5.35
N GLN A 151 -13.77 17.59 6.65
CA GLN A 151 -14.44 18.71 7.29
C GLN A 151 -14.05 20.07 6.69
N ARG A 152 -12.84 20.17 6.16
CA ARG A 152 -12.30 21.38 5.52
C ARG A 152 -12.49 21.42 4.00
N GLY A 153 -13.22 20.46 3.41
CA GLY A 153 -13.58 20.44 1.99
C GLY A 153 -12.79 19.48 1.11
N LEU A 154 -12.12 18.47 1.66
CA LEU A 154 -11.56 17.38 0.85
C LEU A 154 -12.71 16.58 0.22
N ALA A 155 -12.77 16.57 -1.12
CA ALA A 155 -13.77 15.86 -1.92
C ALA A 155 -13.20 14.70 -2.74
N LEU A 156 -11.87 14.52 -2.75
CA LEU A 156 -11.21 13.48 -3.52
C LEU A 156 -11.31 12.10 -2.84
N PRO A 157 -11.32 11.01 -3.64
CA PRO A 157 -11.17 9.66 -3.12
C PRO A 157 -9.86 9.50 -2.35
N VAL A 158 -9.88 8.67 -1.30
CA VAL A 158 -8.71 8.32 -0.50
C VAL A 158 -8.24 6.93 -0.89
N VAL A 159 -6.99 6.83 -1.35
CA VAL A 159 -6.31 5.59 -1.72
C VAL A 159 -5.42 5.15 -0.56
N TRP A 160 -5.55 3.88 -0.16
CA TRP A 160 -4.70 3.23 0.83
C TRP A 160 -3.71 2.30 0.15
N ASN A 161 -2.48 2.82 -0.08
CA ASN A 161 -1.42 2.10 -0.77
C ASN A 161 -0.60 1.30 0.24
N THR A 162 -0.83 0.00 0.27
CA THR A 162 -0.33 -0.89 1.32
C THR A 162 0.39 -2.11 0.75
N SER A 163 1.27 -2.68 1.56
CA SER A 163 1.95 -3.94 1.25
C SER A 163 1.06 -5.18 1.33
N GLY A 164 -0.22 -5.03 1.65
CA GLY A 164 -1.15 -6.14 1.90
C GLY A 164 -1.00 -6.78 3.29
N TYR A 165 0.06 -6.47 4.04
CA TYR A 165 0.27 -7.02 5.38
C TYR A 165 -0.50 -6.23 6.43
N GLU A 166 -1.83 -6.40 6.39
CA GLU A 166 -2.82 -5.74 7.23
C GLU A 166 -3.58 -6.76 8.08
N THR A 167 -4.15 -6.34 9.19
CA THR A 167 -5.16 -7.15 9.87
C THR A 167 -6.54 -6.87 9.27
N ALA A 168 -7.41 -7.88 9.22
CA ALA A 168 -8.81 -7.68 8.80
C ALA A 168 -9.52 -6.61 9.66
N GLN A 169 -9.14 -6.48 10.95
CA GLN A 169 -9.69 -5.44 11.82
C GLN A 169 -9.24 -4.04 11.38
N ALA A 170 -7.95 -3.85 11.06
CA ALA A 170 -7.45 -2.56 10.56
C ALA A 170 -8.15 -2.13 9.27
N VAL A 171 -8.46 -3.09 8.38
CA VAL A 171 -9.25 -2.82 7.17
C VAL A 171 -10.68 -2.38 7.52
N ARG A 172 -11.35 -3.06 8.45
CA ARG A 172 -12.69 -2.65 8.93
C ARG A 172 -12.69 -1.26 9.55
N ASP A 173 -11.66 -0.92 10.31
CA ASP A 173 -11.53 0.39 10.96
C ASP A 173 -11.33 1.54 9.97
N ASN A 174 -10.95 1.24 8.73
CA ASN A 174 -10.80 2.21 7.64
C ASN A 174 -12.11 2.53 6.91
N VAL A 175 -13.22 1.82 7.18
CA VAL A 175 -14.52 2.09 6.54
C VAL A 175 -14.94 3.53 6.79
N GLY A 176 -15.37 4.20 5.71
CA GLY A 176 -15.72 5.63 5.73
C GLY A 176 -14.51 6.57 5.67
N THR A 177 -13.29 6.04 5.62
CA THR A 177 -12.05 6.82 5.41
C THR A 177 -11.41 6.49 4.08
N VAL A 178 -11.27 5.21 3.76
CA VAL A 178 -10.62 4.69 2.57
C VAL A 178 -11.68 4.33 1.53
N ASP A 179 -11.50 4.81 0.33
CA ASP A 179 -12.38 4.56 -0.81
C ASP A 179 -11.77 3.52 -1.76
N VAL A 180 -10.45 3.53 -1.93
CA VAL A 180 -9.72 2.62 -2.82
C VAL A 180 -8.56 1.96 -2.06
N TYR A 181 -8.44 0.64 -2.14
CA TYR A 181 -7.24 -0.07 -1.73
C TYR A 181 -6.34 -0.32 -2.94
N LEU A 182 -5.11 0.20 -2.88
CA LEU A 182 -4.02 -0.12 -3.80
C LEU A 182 -3.06 -1.04 -3.03
N THR A 183 -3.33 -2.33 -3.07
CA THR A 183 -2.65 -3.30 -2.22
C THR A 183 -1.71 -4.20 -3.00
N ASP A 184 -0.53 -4.46 -2.44
CA ASP A 184 0.33 -5.49 -3.01
C ASP A 184 -0.12 -6.88 -2.54
N PHE A 185 0.01 -7.89 -3.41
CA PHE A 185 0.03 -9.29 -3.03
C PHE A 185 1.37 -9.91 -3.45
N LYS A 186 2.30 -9.99 -2.49
CA LYS A 186 3.73 -10.22 -2.81
C LYS A 186 4.11 -11.67 -3.01
N TYR A 187 3.54 -12.60 -2.22
CA TYR A 187 3.94 -14.00 -2.18
C TYR A 187 2.76 -14.92 -1.86
N MET A 188 2.75 -16.11 -2.47
CA MET A 188 2.02 -17.29 -1.99
C MET A 188 2.94 -18.24 -1.20
N SER A 189 4.27 -18.07 -1.31
CA SER A 189 5.25 -18.88 -0.61
C SER A 189 5.59 -18.27 0.77
N SER A 190 5.29 -19.00 1.85
CA SER A 190 5.74 -18.64 3.21
C SER A 190 7.27 -18.59 3.32
N ASP A 191 8.00 -19.41 2.55
CA ASP A 191 9.46 -19.39 2.53
C ASP A 191 10.01 -18.11 1.88
N LEU A 192 9.46 -17.68 0.74
CA LEU A 192 9.83 -16.39 0.13
C LEU A 192 9.46 -15.23 1.05
N ALA A 193 8.27 -15.25 1.62
CA ALA A 193 7.81 -14.24 2.57
C ALA A 193 8.72 -14.14 3.81
N LYS A 194 9.16 -15.29 4.35
CA LYS A 194 10.12 -15.35 5.44
C LYS A 194 11.49 -14.80 5.03
N ARG A 195 12.01 -15.24 3.87
CA ARG A 195 13.35 -14.84 3.38
C ARG A 195 13.42 -13.34 3.06
N TYR A 196 12.40 -12.81 2.41
CA TYR A 196 12.43 -11.46 1.85
C TYR A 196 11.79 -10.40 2.74
N SER A 197 10.88 -10.78 3.63
CA SER A 197 10.11 -9.84 4.45
C SER A 197 10.00 -10.23 5.93
N SER A 198 10.66 -11.32 6.35
CA SER A 198 10.57 -11.87 7.72
C SER A 198 9.11 -12.03 8.21
N ALA A 199 8.21 -12.42 7.31
CA ALA A 199 6.79 -12.57 7.52
C ALA A 199 6.27 -13.89 6.92
N PRO A 200 6.60 -15.06 7.53
CA PRO A 200 6.21 -16.35 6.97
C PRO A 200 4.68 -16.54 6.87
N ASP A 201 3.93 -15.79 7.64
CA ASP A 201 2.47 -15.73 7.69
C ASP A 201 1.85 -14.79 6.63
N TYR A 202 2.68 -14.13 5.81
CA TYR A 202 2.22 -13.14 4.83
C TYR A 202 1.10 -13.64 3.91
N PRO A 203 1.18 -14.85 3.29
CA PRO A 203 0.15 -15.30 2.37
C PRO A 203 -1.23 -15.39 3.02
N GLU A 204 -1.30 -15.98 4.22
CA GLU A 204 -2.55 -16.14 4.96
C GLU A 204 -3.11 -14.78 5.41
N VAL A 205 -2.25 -13.95 5.98
CA VAL A 205 -2.61 -12.61 6.46
C VAL A 205 -3.06 -11.71 5.32
N ALA A 206 -2.34 -11.71 4.21
CA ALA A 206 -2.67 -10.87 3.07
C ALA A 206 -3.98 -11.31 2.38
N LEU A 207 -4.26 -12.63 2.31
CA LEU A 207 -5.55 -13.11 1.82
C LEU A 207 -6.71 -12.67 2.72
N ALA A 208 -6.57 -12.81 4.05
CA ALA A 208 -7.60 -12.38 4.98
C ALA A 208 -7.84 -10.86 4.93
N ALA A 209 -6.78 -10.08 4.77
CA ALA A 209 -6.88 -8.63 4.59
C ALA A 209 -7.56 -8.27 3.26
N LEU A 210 -7.20 -8.95 2.17
CA LEU A 210 -7.77 -8.70 0.84
C LEU A 210 -9.26 -9.07 0.78
N ASP A 211 -9.67 -10.18 1.40
CA ASP A 211 -11.10 -10.53 1.55
C ASP A 211 -11.88 -9.38 2.19
N GLU A 212 -11.30 -8.79 3.22
CA GLU A 212 -11.94 -7.70 3.94
C GLU A 212 -11.91 -6.39 3.13
N MET A 213 -10.82 -6.11 2.37
CA MET A 213 -10.74 -4.95 1.49
C MET A 213 -11.82 -5.01 0.41
N VAL A 214 -11.98 -6.17 -0.26
CA VAL A 214 -13.03 -6.37 -1.27
C VAL A 214 -14.42 -6.23 -0.67
N ARG A 215 -14.64 -6.77 0.54
CA ARG A 215 -15.92 -6.64 1.23
C ARG A 215 -16.25 -5.18 1.60
N CYS A 216 -15.25 -4.38 1.99
CA CYS A 216 -15.44 -3.01 2.47
C CYS A 216 -15.47 -1.97 1.35
N ALA A 217 -14.61 -2.10 0.33
CA ALA A 217 -14.53 -1.17 -0.78
C ALA A 217 -15.52 -1.46 -1.92
N GLY A 218 -16.07 -2.70 -1.96
CA GLY A 218 -17.00 -3.11 -3.02
C GLY A 218 -16.30 -3.41 -4.35
N LEU A 219 -17.11 -3.49 -5.40
CA LEU A 219 -16.63 -3.67 -6.77
C LEU A 219 -15.90 -2.42 -7.26
N PRO A 220 -14.94 -2.56 -8.20
CA PRO A 220 -14.31 -1.41 -8.82
C PRO A 220 -15.34 -0.49 -9.50
N GLU A 221 -15.39 0.76 -9.05
CA GLU A 221 -16.23 1.81 -9.60
C GLU A 221 -15.38 3.05 -9.89
N GLY A 222 -15.71 3.76 -10.95
CA GLY A 222 -14.95 4.93 -11.37
C GLY A 222 -15.75 5.91 -12.18
N ASP A 223 -15.11 7.02 -12.50
CA ASP A 223 -15.59 8.05 -13.42
C ASP A 223 -14.48 8.39 -14.44
N GLU A 224 -14.69 9.40 -15.22
CA GLU A 224 -13.72 9.88 -16.20
C GLU A 224 -13.32 11.31 -15.88
N VAL A 225 -12.00 11.56 -15.88
CA VAL A 225 -11.41 12.89 -15.69
C VAL A 225 -10.43 13.16 -16.82
N ASP A 226 -10.64 14.24 -17.58
CA ASP A 226 -9.82 14.64 -18.74
C ASP A 226 -9.69 13.52 -19.80
N GLY A 227 -10.77 12.73 -20.02
CA GLY A 227 -10.77 11.64 -20.98
C GLY A 227 -10.00 10.39 -20.54
N ALA A 228 -9.67 10.27 -19.25
CA ALA A 228 -8.99 9.11 -18.68
C ALA A 228 -9.80 8.53 -17.50
N PRO A 229 -9.83 7.20 -17.33
CA PRO A 229 -10.54 6.57 -16.22
C PRO A 229 -9.91 6.94 -14.88
N ARG A 230 -10.76 7.22 -13.88
CA ARG A 230 -10.37 7.41 -12.48
C ARG A 230 -11.14 6.45 -11.61
N LEU A 231 -10.43 5.64 -10.82
CA LEU A 231 -11.04 4.76 -9.82
C LEU A 231 -11.48 5.59 -8.62
N THR A 232 -12.74 5.44 -8.22
CA THR A 232 -13.33 6.12 -7.07
C THR A 232 -13.59 5.18 -5.89
N HIS A 233 -13.82 3.88 -6.15
CA HIS A 233 -14.00 2.82 -5.17
C HIS A 233 -13.42 1.50 -5.69
N GLY A 234 -13.07 0.61 -4.78
CA GLY A 234 -12.67 -0.75 -5.12
C GLY A 234 -11.25 -1.10 -4.72
N VAL A 235 -10.74 -2.19 -5.29
CA VAL A 235 -9.43 -2.75 -4.95
C VAL A 235 -8.60 -2.97 -6.20
N VAL A 236 -7.38 -2.46 -6.20
CA VAL A 236 -6.32 -2.81 -7.16
C VAL A 236 -5.32 -3.69 -6.45
N VAL A 237 -5.10 -4.90 -6.95
CA VAL A 237 -4.09 -5.83 -6.45
C VAL A 237 -2.86 -5.77 -7.34
N ARG A 238 -1.73 -5.37 -6.76
CA ARG A 238 -0.44 -5.33 -7.44
C ARG A 238 0.39 -6.56 -7.11
N HIS A 239 0.96 -7.17 -8.11
CA HIS A 239 1.96 -8.21 -7.95
C HIS A 239 3.26 -7.83 -8.64
N LEU A 240 4.31 -7.60 -7.86
CA LEU A 240 5.67 -7.39 -8.37
C LEU A 240 6.35 -8.75 -8.52
N MET A 241 6.63 -9.16 -9.75
CA MET A 241 7.43 -10.33 -10.02
C MET A 241 8.86 -10.14 -9.51
N LEU A 242 9.38 -11.13 -8.81
CA LEU A 242 10.75 -11.14 -8.29
C LEU A 242 11.61 -12.16 -9.04
N PRO A 243 12.92 -11.91 -9.19
CA PRO A 243 13.80 -12.84 -9.90
C PRO A 243 13.82 -14.21 -9.22
N GLY A 244 13.68 -15.27 -10.03
CA GLY A 244 13.63 -16.65 -9.56
C GLY A 244 12.33 -17.06 -8.86
N ALA A 245 11.27 -16.25 -8.95
CA ALA A 245 9.99 -16.49 -8.28
C ALA A 245 8.80 -16.68 -9.25
N LEU A 246 9.05 -17.03 -10.52
CA LEU A 246 8.01 -17.19 -11.54
C LEU A 246 6.87 -18.12 -11.10
N GLU A 247 7.19 -19.29 -10.55
CA GLU A 247 6.17 -20.26 -10.11
C GLU A 247 5.34 -19.74 -8.92
N ASP A 248 5.93 -18.91 -8.05
CA ASP A 248 5.18 -18.25 -7.00
C ASP A 248 4.27 -17.15 -7.56
N SER A 249 4.76 -16.39 -8.55
CA SER A 249 3.98 -15.38 -9.28
C SER A 249 2.78 -16.00 -9.98
N LYS A 250 2.94 -17.14 -10.65
CA LYS A 250 1.82 -17.89 -11.25
C LYS A 250 0.80 -18.34 -10.20
N ARG A 251 1.25 -18.77 -9.01
CA ARG A 251 0.33 -19.10 -7.90
C ARG A 251 -0.44 -17.87 -7.41
N VAL A 252 0.22 -16.72 -7.32
CA VAL A 252 -0.45 -15.46 -6.98
C VAL A 252 -1.52 -15.14 -8.01
N VAL A 253 -1.19 -15.09 -9.30
CA VAL A 253 -2.12 -14.76 -10.37
C VAL A 253 -3.33 -15.69 -10.35
N ARG A 254 -3.09 -17.02 -10.29
CA ARG A 254 -4.16 -18.00 -10.20
C ARG A 254 -5.07 -17.76 -8.99
N THR A 255 -4.48 -17.56 -7.81
CA THR A 255 -5.25 -17.36 -6.57
C THR A 255 -6.10 -16.09 -6.65
N MET A 256 -5.55 -15.00 -7.20
CA MET A 256 -6.30 -13.76 -7.38
C MET A 256 -7.49 -13.97 -8.31
N TRP A 257 -7.28 -14.64 -9.44
CA TRP A 257 -8.34 -14.89 -10.40
C TRP A 257 -9.42 -15.83 -9.88
N GLU A 258 -9.02 -16.99 -9.34
CA GLU A 258 -9.97 -18.00 -8.84
C GLU A 258 -10.81 -17.47 -7.66
N ARG A 259 -10.24 -16.58 -6.83
CA ARG A 259 -10.91 -16.10 -5.61
C ARG A 259 -11.71 -14.83 -5.82
N TYR A 260 -11.22 -13.92 -6.65
CA TYR A 260 -11.80 -12.59 -6.77
C TYR A 260 -12.31 -12.26 -8.17
N GLY A 261 -11.80 -12.91 -9.23
CA GLY A 261 -12.19 -12.63 -10.60
C GLY A 261 -12.15 -11.14 -10.91
N THR A 262 -13.25 -10.60 -11.41
CA THR A 262 -13.42 -9.18 -11.74
C THR A 262 -13.76 -8.28 -10.54
N SER A 263 -13.80 -8.82 -9.33
CA SER A 263 -14.04 -8.01 -8.12
C SER A 263 -12.82 -7.19 -7.71
N VAL A 264 -11.68 -7.42 -8.33
CA VAL A 264 -10.45 -6.63 -8.17
C VAL A 264 -9.86 -6.30 -9.53
N LEU A 265 -9.14 -5.19 -9.63
CA LEU A 265 -8.27 -4.89 -10.77
C LEU A 265 -6.89 -5.48 -10.48
N LEU A 266 -6.32 -6.23 -11.42
CA LEU A 266 -5.00 -6.86 -11.26
C LEU A 266 -3.94 -6.02 -11.96
N SER A 267 -2.78 -5.83 -11.31
CA SER A 267 -1.61 -5.18 -11.89
C SER A 267 -0.38 -6.09 -11.74
N LEU A 268 0.15 -6.56 -12.87
CA LEU A 268 1.34 -7.39 -12.94
C LEU A 268 2.56 -6.52 -13.27
N MET A 269 3.52 -6.44 -12.34
CA MET A 269 4.63 -5.50 -12.44
C MET A 269 5.96 -6.21 -12.68
N ASN A 270 6.77 -5.67 -13.59
CA ASN A 270 8.15 -6.10 -13.88
C ASN A 270 9.19 -5.03 -13.51
N GLN A 271 8.86 -4.14 -12.59
CA GLN A 271 9.75 -3.00 -12.24
C GLN A 271 10.72 -3.32 -11.09
N TYR A 272 11.06 -4.60 -10.87
CA TYR A 272 12.06 -4.95 -9.87
C TYR A 272 13.41 -4.31 -10.18
N THR A 273 13.93 -3.53 -9.23
CA THR A 273 15.27 -2.92 -9.30
C THR A 273 16.20 -3.60 -8.29
N PRO A 274 17.39 -4.07 -8.68
CA PRO A 274 18.29 -4.79 -7.81
C PRO A 274 19.03 -3.86 -6.83
N VAL A 275 18.28 -3.08 -6.03
CA VAL A 275 18.82 -2.07 -5.07
C VAL A 275 19.84 -2.66 -4.09
N LEU A 276 19.72 -3.95 -3.75
CA LEU A 276 20.72 -4.64 -2.92
C LEU A 276 22.06 -4.79 -3.61
N ALA A 277 22.07 -5.02 -4.94
CA ALA A 277 23.31 -5.17 -5.70
C ALA A 277 24.04 -3.81 -5.78
N ASP A 278 23.28 -2.73 -6.02
CA ASP A 278 23.83 -1.39 -6.07
C ASP A 278 24.42 -0.97 -4.71
N ALA A 279 23.71 -1.19 -3.61
CA ALA A 279 24.20 -0.92 -2.26
C ALA A 279 25.41 -1.79 -1.91
N ALA A 280 25.40 -3.08 -2.24
CA ALA A 280 26.54 -3.98 -1.98
C ALA A 280 27.79 -3.56 -2.76
N ALA A 281 27.64 -3.07 -3.99
CA ALA A 281 28.75 -2.56 -4.81
C ALA A 281 29.41 -1.31 -4.21
N THR A 282 28.66 -0.50 -3.44
CA THR A 282 29.20 0.67 -2.71
C THR A 282 29.74 0.32 -1.33
N GLY A 283 29.76 -0.97 -0.95
CA GLY A 283 30.38 -1.45 0.30
C GLY A 283 29.41 -1.62 1.48
N ASP A 284 28.09 -1.54 1.25
CA ASP A 284 27.09 -1.80 2.30
C ASP A 284 27.15 -3.27 2.77
N ALA A 285 27.64 -3.48 3.99
CA ALA A 285 27.83 -4.82 4.58
C ALA A 285 26.50 -5.55 4.81
N TRP A 286 25.41 -4.83 5.11
CA TRP A 286 24.09 -5.42 5.27
C TRP A 286 23.58 -5.95 3.92
N ALA A 287 23.67 -5.15 2.85
CA ALA A 287 23.27 -5.55 1.51
C ALA A 287 24.08 -6.75 1.01
N GLN A 288 25.42 -6.77 1.25
CA GLN A 288 26.27 -7.90 0.94
C GLN A 288 25.82 -9.16 1.69
N GLY A 289 25.45 -9.03 2.97
CA GLY A 289 24.91 -10.12 3.78
C GLY A 289 23.57 -10.64 3.25
N GLN A 290 22.68 -9.77 2.76
CA GLN A 290 21.43 -10.18 2.15
C GLN A 290 21.66 -10.94 0.83
N LEU A 291 22.53 -10.44 -0.04
CA LEU A 291 22.83 -11.09 -1.33
C LEU A 291 23.50 -12.44 -1.16
N LYS A 292 24.28 -12.68 -0.10
CA LYS A 292 24.80 -14.03 0.22
C LYS A 292 23.68 -15.03 0.50
N ARG A 293 22.57 -14.58 1.10
CA ARG A 293 21.40 -15.42 1.43
C ARG A 293 20.38 -15.52 0.29
N CYS A 294 20.29 -14.47 -0.53
CA CYS A 294 19.32 -14.31 -1.61
C CYS A 294 20.03 -13.80 -2.87
N PRO A 295 20.92 -14.62 -3.50
CA PRO A 295 21.75 -14.18 -4.64
C PRO A 295 20.91 -13.85 -5.89
N GLU A 296 19.71 -14.40 -6.01
CA GLU A 296 18.76 -14.11 -7.08
C GLU A 296 18.38 -12.63 -7.13
N LEU A 297 18.33 -11.95 -5.98
CA LEU A 297 17.99 -10.53 -5.88
C LEU A 297 19.08 -9.57 -6.42
N ALA A 298 20.22 -10.10 -6.86
CA ALA A 298 21.24 -9.31 -7.56
C ALA A 298 20.88 -9.05 -9.04
N LYS A 299 19.88 -9.72 -9.59
CA LYS A 299 19.54 -9.68 -11.01
C LYS A 299 18.15 -9.09 -11.20
N ARG A 300 17.89 -8.55 -12.39
CA ARG A 300 16.54 -8.22 -12.85
C ARG A 300 15.78 -9.49 -13.21
N VAL A 301 14.46 -9.41 -13.22
CA VAL A 301 13.60 -10.43 -13.82
C VAL A 301 13.89 -10.46 -15.32
N PRO A 302 14.18 -11.63 -15.92
CA PRO A 302 14.28 -11.76 -17.36
C PRO A 302 12.94 -11.45 -18.06
N ASP A 303 13.00 -10.71 -19.17
CA ASP A 303 11.79 -10.35 -19.92
C ASP A 303 11.01 -11.61 -20.34
N SER A 304 11.70 -12.69 -20.71
CA SER A 304 11.06 -13.97 -21.07
C SER A 304 10.29 -14.64 -19.92
N GLU A 305 10.75 -14.50 -18.67
CA GLU A 305 10.00 -15.01 -17.51
C GLU A 305 8.76 -14.14 -17.23
N TYR A 306 8.86 -12.84 -17.47
CA TYR A 306 7.71 -11.96 -17.31
C TYR A 306 6.67 -12.19 -18.41
N GLU A 307 7.09 -12.35 -19.68
CA GLU A 307 6.22 -12.74 -20.80
C GLU A 307 5.51 -14.07 -20.49
N GLU A 308 6.23 -15.06 -19.95
CA GLU A 308 5.63 -16.33 -19.51
C GLU A 308 4.56 -16.15 -18.42
N LEU A 309 4.75 -15.18 -17.51
CA LEU A 309 3.72 -14.86 -16.51
C LEU A 309 2.47 -14.23 -17.14
N LEU A 310 2.65 -13.35 -18.15
CA LEU A 310 1.53 -12.74 -18.88
C LEU A 310 0.77 -13.79 -19.71
N ASP A 311 1.49 -14.65 -20.47
CA ASP A 311 0.89 -15.76 -21.19
C ASP A 311 0.11 -16.71 -20.27
N TYR A 312 0.63 -16.90 -19.05
CA TYR A 312 -0.06 -17.69 -18.05
C TYR A 312 -1.36 -17.01 -17.57
N ALA A 313 -1.37 -15.70 -17.34
CA ALA A 313 -2.57 -14.95 -17.00
C ALA A 313 -3.62 -15.05 -18.11
N ASP A 314 -3.21 -14.88 -19.36
CA ASP A 314 -4.09 -15.01 -20.54
C ASP A 314 -4.67 -16.44 -20.64
N SER A 315 -3.87 -17.48 -20.34
CA SER A 315 -4.32 -18.88 -20.34
C SER A 315 -5.38 -19.19 -19.28
N LEU A 316 -5.48 -18.39 -18.23
CA LEU A 316 -6.53 -18.47 -17.21
C LEU A 316 -7.82 -17.75 -17.63
N GLY A 317 -7.82 -17.03 -18.77
CA GLY A 317 -8.93 -16.22 -19.25
C GLY A 317 -9.04 -14.86 -18.56
N ILE A 318 -7.93 -14.31 -18.05
CA ILE A 318 -7.89 -12.96 -17.51
C ILE A 318 -7.70 -12.01 -18.69
N GLU A 319 -8.72 -11.22 -19.02
CA GLU A 319 -8.71 -10.31 -20.19
C GLU A 319 -8.27 -8.89 -19.81
N ASP A 320 -8.59 -8.46 -18.58
CA ASP A 320 -8.35 -7.09 -18.10
C ASP A 320 -7.37 -7.08 -16.93
N TYR A 321 -6.12 -6.72 -17.20
CA TYR A 321 -5.12 -6.44 -16.16
C TYR A 321 -4.12 -5.39 -16.63
N PHE A 322 -3.52 -4.69 -15.70
CA PHE A 322 -2.43 -3.75 -15.99
C PHE A 322 -1.11 -4.51 -16.06
N TRP A 323 -0.28 -4.17 -17.03
CA TRP A 323 1.04 -4.76 -17.20
C TRP A 323 2.05 -3.70 -17.64
N GLN A 324 3.34 -3.99 -17.53
CA GLN A 324 4.41 -3.06 -17.84
C GLN A 324 5.27 -3.60 -18.98
N GLN A 325 5.55 -2.74 -19.97
CA GLN A 325 6.53 -3.06 -21.00
C GLN A 325 7.95 -3.05 -20.44
N GLY A 326 8.84 -3.86 -21.03
CA GLY A 326 10.24 -4.02 -20.62
C GLY A 326 10.95 -2.68 -20.39
N GLY A 327 11.82 -2.63 -19.40
CA GLY A 327 12.57 -1.42 -19.01
C GLY A 327 11.80 -0.46 -18.11
N ALA A 328 10.65 -0.87 -17.56
CA ALA A 328 9.83 -0.07 -16.67
C ALA A 328 10.53 0.39 -15.37
N ALA A 329 11.58 -0.31 -14.92
CA ALA A 329 12.35 0.06 -13.74
C ALA A 329 13.29 1.24 -14.01
N LYS A 330 12.71 2.44 -14.20
CA LYS A 330 13.44 3.72 -14.34
C LYS A 330 13.40 4.49 -13.03
N GLU A 331 14.41 5.34 -12.78
CA GLU A 331 14.50 6.22 -11.59
C GLU A 331 13.24 7.07 -11.35
N SER A 332 12.50 7.40 -12.41
CA SER A 332 11.26 8.20 -12.32
C SER A 332 10.14 7.57 -11.49
N PHE A 333 10.18 6.25 -11.25
CA PHE A 333 9.23 5.57 -10.37
C PHE A 333 9.57 5.69 -8.89
N ILE A 334 10.81 6.06 -8.56
CA ILE A 334 11.28 6.28 -7.19
C ILE A 334 11.46 7.78 -6.99
N PRO A 335 10.55 8.44 -6.27
CA PRO A 335 10.68 9.88 -6.03
C PRO A 335 11.84 10.19 -5.07
N ALA A 336 12.41 11.38 -5.18
CA ALA A 336 13.31 11.88 -4.16
C ALA A 336 12.55 12.12 -2.85
N PHE A 337 13.05 11.59 -1.74
CA PHE A 337 12.46 11.79 -0.41
C PHE A 337 13.12 13.00 0.27
N ASP A 338 12.83 14.17 -0.25
CA ASP A 338 13.47 15.47 0.01
C ASP A 338 12.56 16.44 0.79
N LEU A 339 11.52 15.94 1.42
CA LEU A 339 10.51 16.68 2.18
C LEU A 339 9.65 17.63 1.32
N THR A 340 9.64 17.47 -0.01
CA THR A 340 8.76 18.27 -0.88
C THR A 340 7.32 18.19 -0.37
N GLY A 341 6.68 19.35 -0.17
CA GLY A 341 5.29 19.50 0.28
C GLY A 341 5.02 19.12 1.75
N VAL A 342 6.06 18.75 2.52
CA VAL A 342 5.92 18.35 3.93
C VAL A 342 6.05 19.55 4.87
N GLN A 343 6.93 20.51 4.57
CA GLN A 343 7.20 21.72 5.36
C GLN A 343 6.26 22.86 5.04
#